data_e4a17882270fadc5abc9d344b0bc189c
#
_entry.id   e4a17882270fadc5abc9d344b0bc189c
#
_cell.length_a   1.000
_cell.length_b   1.000
_cell.length_c   1.000
_cell.angle_alpha   90.00
_cell.angle_beta   90.00
_cell.angle_gamma   90.00
#
_symmetry.space_group_name_H-M   'P 1'
#
loop_
_entity.id
_entity.type
_entity.pdbx_description
1 polymer ?
#
loop_
_entity_poly.entity_id
_entity_poly.type
_entity_poly.pdbx_seq_one_letter_code
_entity_poly.pdbx_strand_id
1 'polypeptide(L)'
;MKGIVLAGGSGTRLYPITKGVSKQLLPVFDKPMIYYPISVLMLAVIREILIISTPNDLPGFQRLLGDGSDFGVRFEYAEQPSPDGLAQAFIIGENFIGDDSVCLVLGDNIFHGAGFSKLLKEAVCMAEEEKKATVFGYWVSDPERYGVAEFDKDGNCLSIEEKPVSPKSNYAVVGLYFYPNKVVEIAGNIKPSARGELEITTVNQEFLKDGELKVQTLGRGFAWLDTGTHDSLSEASTFIEVIEKRQGLKIACLEGIALRHGWITVEKMRELAEPMRKNQYGQYLLQVIDELSL
;
A
#
# COMPACT_ATOMS: atom_id res chain seq x y z
N MET A 1 7.05 -11.62 8.21
CA MET A 1 7.09 -10.30 7.50
C MET A 1 6.20 -9.30 8.21
N LYS A 2 6.62 -8.05 8.29
CA LYS A 2 5.86 -6.91 8.82
C LYS A 2 5.44 -5.95 7.72
N GLY A 3 4.41 -5.14 7.96
CA GLY A 3 3.91 -4.18 6.99
C GLY A 3 4.11 -2.75 7.45
N ILE A 4 4.39 -1.84 6.54
CA ILE A 4 4.40 -0.39 6.77
C ILE A 4 3.44 0.27 5.78
N VAL A 5 2.54 1.08 6.28
CA VAL A 5 1.76 2.01 5.46
C VAL A 5 2.32 3.41 5.67
N LEU A 6 2.90 4.00 4.64
CA LEU A 6 3.39 5.36 4.69
C LEU A 6 2.28 6.33 4.28
N ALA A 7 1.66 6.95 5.27
CA ALA A 7 0.53 7.87 5.14
C ALA A 7 0.93 9.31 5.50
N GLY A 8 2.14 9.70 5.15
CA GLY A 8 2.69 11.05 5.34
C GLY A 8 2.43 11.97 4.16
N GLY A 9 3.07 13.13 4.20
CA GLY A 9 3.03 14.14 3.15
C GLY A 9 2.03 15.27 3.43
N SER A 10 2.30 16.45 2.87
CA SER A 10 1.53 17.69 3.10
C SER A 10 0.17 17.75 2.40
N GLY A 11 -0.09 16.87 1.44
CA GLY A 11 -1.34 16.83 0.68
C GLY A 11 -1.65 18.11 -0.12
N THR A 12 -0.70 19.02 -0.31
CA THR A 12 -0.93 20.38 -0.87
C THR A 12 -1.55 20.38 -2.25
N ARG A 13 -1.33 19.35 -3.06
CA ARG A 13 -1.94 19.19 -4.39
C ARG A 13 -3.47 19.02 -4.34
N LEU A 14 -4.01 18.64 -3.19
CA LEU A 14 -5.44 18.50 -2.95
C LEU A 14 -6.06 19.65 -2.14
N TYR A 15 -5.34 20.76 -1.96
CA TYR A 15 -5.95 21.94 -1.33
C TYR A 15 -7.15 22.46 -2.13
N PRO A 16 -8.23 22.91 -1.45
CA PRO A 16 -8.35 23.14 0.00
C PRO A 16 -8.80 21.90 0.81
N ILE A 17 -9.13 20.76 0.18
CA ILE A 17 -9.72 19.58 0.84
C ILE A 17 -8.84 19.09 2.00
N THR A 18 -7.53 19.02 1.78
CA THR A 18 -6.54 18.48 2.75
C THR A 18 -6.00 19.52 3.74
N LYS A 19 -6.62 20.72 3.84
CA LYS A 19 -6.23 21.68 4.88
C LYS A 19 -6.61 21.27 6.29
N GLY A 20 -7.65 20.48 6.44
CA GLY A 20 -8.17 20.07 7.76
C GLY A 20 -8.18 18.57 8.00
N VAL A 21 -7.70 17.78 7.03
CA VAL A 21 -7.70 16.32 7.12
C VAL A 21 -6.58 15.74 6.27
N SER A 22 -5.95 14.66 6.77
CA SER A 22 -4.99 13.89 5.98
C SER A 22 -5.61 13.39 4.68
N LYS A 23 -4.85 13.41 3.60
CA LYS A 23 -5.24 12.87 2.29
C LYS A 23 -5.76 11.43 2.41
N GLN A 24 -5.08 10.58 3.16
CA GLN A 24 -5.39 9.17 3.30
C GLN A 24 -6.63 8.88 4.16
N LEU A 25 -7.19 9.91 4.82
CA LEU A 25 -8.49 9.86 5.50
C LEU A 25 -9.65 10.32 4.62
N LEU A 26 -9.37 10.86 3.43
CA LEU A 26 -10.42 11.22 2.47
C LEU A 26 -11.16 9.95 2.00
N PRO A 27 -12.47 10.07 1.73
CA PRO A 27 -13.22 8.95 1.19
C PRO A 27 -12.81 8.64 -0.25
N VAL A 28 -12.66 7.35 -0.54
CA VAL A 28 -12.67 6.82 -1.91
C VAL A 28 -13.89 5.94 -2.00
N PHE A 29 -14.93 6.44 -2.63
CA PHE A 29 -16.29 5.93 -2.67
C PHE A 29 -16.90 5.78 -1.26
N ASP A 30 -16.90 4.60 -0.66
CA ASP A 30 -17.66 4.28 0.56
C ASP A 30 -16.80 4.06 1.81
N LYS A 31 -15.47 4.23 1.71
CA LYS A 31 -14.54 4.02 2.82
C LYS A 31 -13.32 4.94 2.75
N PRO A 32 -12.60 5.15 3.87
CA PRO A 32 -11.37 5.95 3.88
C PRO A 32 -10.29 5.35 2.97
N MET A 33 -9.54 6.21 2.28
CA MET A 33 -8.47 5.81 1.37
C MET A 33 -7.46 4.84 2.00
N ILE A 34 -7.12 5.01 3.27
CA ILE A 34 -6.15 4.16 3.97
C ILE A 34 -6.56 2.67 4.03
N TYR A 35 -7.85 2.35 3.87
CA TYR A 35 -8.33 0.97 3.85
C TYR A 35 -7.76 0.18 2.67
N TYR A 36 -7.54 0.83 1.53
CA TYR A 36 -7.01 0.16 0.33
C TYR A 36 -5.59 -0.35 0.53
N PRO A 37 -4.59 0.45 0.93
CA PRO A 37 -3.25 -0.06 1.19
C PRO A 37 -3.20 -1.05 2.38
N ILE A 38 -4.00 -0.85 3.44
CA ILE A 38 -4.11 -1.83 4.52
C ILE A 38 -4.61 -3.17 3.98
N SER A 39 -5.61 -3.17 3.09
CA SER A 39 -6.14 -4.39 2.50
C SER A 39 -5.08 -5.16 1.70
N VAL A 40 -4.15 -4.47 1.05
CA VAL A 40 -3.03 -5.11 0.32
C VAL A 40 -2.15 -5.89 1.29
N LEU A 41 -1.80 -5.31 2.44
CA LEU A 41 -1.02 -6.01 3.48
C LEU A 41 -1.79 -7.22 4.04
N MET A 42 -3.07 -7.06 4.30
CA MET A 42 -3.91 -8.16 4.79
C MET A 42 -4.06 -9.29 3.76
N LEU A 43 -4.18 -8.98 2.47
CA LEU A 43 -4.20 -9.96 1.37
C LEU A 43 -2.84 -10.68 1.20
N ALA A 44 -1.74 -10.03 1.57
CA ALA A 44 -0.41 -10.63 1.69
C ALA A 44 -0.22 -11.46 2.97
N VAL A 45 -1.27 -11.58 3.81
CA VAL A 45 -1.28 -12.29 5.12
C VAL A 45 -0.36 -11.61 6.16
N ILE A 46 -0.13 -10.31 6.03
CA ILE A 46 0.64 -9.50 6.97
C ILE A 46 -0.30 -8.94 8.04
N ARG A 47 -0.01 -9.22 9.32
CA ARG A 47 -0.88 -8.87 10.45
C ARG A 47 -0.28 -7.84 11.41
N GLU A 48 1.03 -7.62 11.38
CA GLU A 48 1.70 -6.58 12.14
C GLU A 48 1.98 -5.41 11.20
N ILE A 49 1.35 -4.27 11.45
CA ILE A 49 1.32 -3.14 10.52
C ILE A 49 1.66 -1.85 11.27
N LEU A 50 2.68 -1.13 10.80
CA LEU A 50 3.04 0.19 11.26
C LEU A 50 2.44 1.25 10.33
N ILE A 51 1.67 2.17 10.90
CA ILE A 51 1.15 3.36 10.22
C ILE A 51 2.08 4.52 10.51
N ILE A 52 2.75 5.03 9.47
CA ILE A 52 3.63 6.20 9.59
C ILE A 52 2.91 7.41 9.01
N SER A 53 2.76 8.47 9.78
CA SER A 53 2.10 9.70 9.34
C SER A 53 2.73 10.95 9.99
N THR A 54 2.26 12.12 9.58
CA THR A 54 2.68 13.37 10.21
C THR A 54 2.18 13.44 11.68
N PRO A 55 2.86 14.17 12.57
CA PRO A 55 2.39 14.33 13.96
C PRO A 55 0.97 14.88 14.06
N ASN A 56 0.57 15.76 13.12
CA ASN A 56 -0.77 16.36 13.10
C ASN A 56 -1.87 15.38 12.68
N ASP A 57 -1.57 14.46 11.77
CA ASP A 57 -2.56 13.56 11.17
C ASP A 57 -2.67 12.22 11.94
N LEU A 58 -1.59 11.80 12.60
CA LEU A 58 -1.49 10.50 13.27
C LEU A 58 -2.66 10.22 14.24
N PRO A 59 -3.14 11.20 15.06
CA PRO A 59 -4.30 10.98 15.93
C PRO A 59 -5.58 10.64 15.16
N GLY A 60 -5.70 11.08 13.90
CA GLY A 60 -6.84 10.73 13.03
C GLY A 60 -6.84 9.25 12.66
N PHE A 61 -5.67 8.71 12.30
CA PHE A 61 -5.51 7.28 12.01
C PHE A 61 -5.72 6.42 13.26
N GLN A 62 -5.21 6.83 14.40
CA GLN A 62 -5.41 6.13 15.68
C GLN A 62 -6.89 6.04 16.06
N ARG A 63 -7.67 7.12 15.87
CA ARG A 63 -9.12 7.10 16.10
C ARG A 63 -9.87 6.21 15.12
N LEU A 64 -9.44 6.15 13.86
CA LEU A 64 -10.09 5.36 12.82
C LEU A 64 -9.82 3.87 12.97
N LEU A 65 -8.57 3.50 13.22
CA LEU A 65 -8.07 2.13 13.08
C LEU A 65 -7.91 1.41 14.44
N GLY A 66 -7.84 2.17 15.56
CA GLY A 66 -7.62 1.63 16.90
C GLY A 66 -6.30 0.86 16.99
N ASP A 67 -6.32 -0.25 17.69
CA ASP A 67 -5.18 -1.17 17.82
C ASP A 67 -5.15 -2.27 16.74
N GLY A 68 -6.17 -2.33 15.89
CA GLY A 68 -6.31 -3.30 14.81
C GLY A 68 -7.09 -4.58 15.19
N SER A 69 -7.47 -4.74 16.44
CA SER A 69 -8.20 -5.94 16.91
C SER A 69 -9.52 -6.14 16.18
N ASP A 70 -10.18 -5.06 15.73
CA ASP A 70 -11.41 -5.12 14.93
C ASP A 70 -11.19 -5.76 13.55
N PHE A 71 -9.97 -5.75 13.05
CA PHE A 71 -9.58 -6.33 11.76
C PHE A 71 -8.70 -7.58 11.93
N GLY A 72 -8.52 -8.08 13.15
CA GLY A 72 -7.68 -9.23 13.43
C GLY A 72 -6.20 -9.03 13.12
N VAL A 73 -5.75 -7.78 13.11
CA VAL A 73 -4.34 -7.36 12.93
C VAL A 73 -3.87 -6.56 14.14
N ARG A 74 -2.60 -6.17 14.17
CA ARG A 74 -2.03 -5.27 15.17
C ARG A 74 -1.49 -4.02 14.48
N PHE A 75 -2.04 -2.85 14.83
CA PHE A 75 -1.50 -1.58 14.39
C PHE A 75 -0.56 -1.00 15.42
N GLU A 76 0.59 -0.51 14.94
CA GLU A 76 1.47 0.42 15.62
C GLU A 76 1.53 1.73 14.84
N TYR A 77 1.96 2.80 15.50
CA TYR A 77 1.91 4.14 14.95
C TYR A 77 3.23 4.85 15.20
N ALA A 78 3.76 5.52 14.15
CA ALA A 78 4.97 6.31 14.25
C ALA A 78 4.83 7.64 13.51
N GLU A 79 5.53 8.65 14.00
CA GLU A 79 5.55 9.98 13.41
C GLU A 79 6.65 10.10 12.36
N GLN A 80 6.32 10.72 11.22
CA GLN A 80 7.26 11.27 10.27
C GLN A 80 7.20 12.80 10.35
N PRO A 81 8.14 13.45 11.08
CA PRO A 81 8.08 14.89 11.32
C PRO A 81 8.28 15.73 10.05
N SER A 82 9.06 15.22 9.08
CA SER A 82 9.34 15.87 7.80
C SER A 82 9.29 14.83 6.66
N PRO A 83 8.87 15.23 5.46
CA PRO A 83 8.76 14.33 4.32
C PRO A 83 10.13 14.14 3.61
N ASP A 84 11.09 13.53 4.31
CA ASP A 84 12.48 13.39 3.85
C ASP A 84 12.67 12.22 2.87
N GLY A 85 11.60 11.70 2.29
CA GLY A 85 11.60 10.64 1.30
C GLY A 85 10.98 9.32 1.77
N LEU A 86 10.69 8.43 0.82
CA LEU A 86 10.00 7.17 1.11
C LEU A 86 10.86 6.18 1.90
N ALA A 87 12.17 6.17 1.64
CA ALA A 87 13.09 5.25 2.34
C ALA A 87 13.24 5.58 3.83
N GLN A 88 12.89 6.79 4.27
CA GLN A 88 12.85 7.16 5.69
C GLN A 88 11.91 6.25 6.49
N ALA A 89 10.91 5.65 5.86
CA ALA A 89 9.98 4.73 6.51
C ALA A 89 10.69 3.54 7.17
N PHE A 90 11.79 3.05 6.59
CA PHE A 90 12.56 1.94 7.16
C PHE A 90 13.41 2.36 8.35
N ILE A 91 13.89 3.62 8.36
CA ILE A 91 14.64 4.19 9.48
C ILE A 91 13.70 4.43 10.66
N ILE A 92 12.54 5.05 10.41
CA ILE A 92 11.51 5.27 11.45
C ILE A 92 10.99 3.95 11.99
N GLY A 93 10.80 2.97 11.11
CA GLY A 93 10.25 1.65 11.43
C GLY A 93 11.29 0.63 11.93
N GLU A 94 12.58 0.97 12.07
CA GLU A 94 13.66 0.03 12.39
C GLU A 94 13.33 -0.87 13.58
N ASN A 95 12.95 -0.28 14.71
CA ASN A 95 12.59 -1.03 15.92
C ASN A 95 11.35 -1.92 15.72
N PHE A 96 10.37 -1.45 14.95
CA PHE A 96 9.19 -2.23 14.62
C PHE A 96 9.55 -3.40 13.69
N ILE A 97 10.35 -3.18 12.67
CA ILE A 97 10.79 -4.20 11.71
C ILE A 97 11.59 -5.29 12.45
N GLY A 98 12.53 -4.88 13.33
CA GLY A 98 13.45 -5.82 14.00
C GLY A 98 14.22 -6.64 12.98
N ASP A 99 14.19 -7.96 13.11
CA ASP A 99 14.89 -8.91 12.21
C ASP A 99 14.00 -9.39 11.04
N ASP A 100 12.77 -8.92 10.94
CA ASP A 100 11.80 -9.37 9.93
C ASP A 100 12.03 -8.75 8.56
N SER A 101 11.58 -9.43 7.51
CA SER A 101 11.33 -8.82 6.20
C SER A 101 10.17 -7.84 6.29
N VAL A 102 10.10 -6.87 5.38
CA VAL A 102 9.10 -5.80 5.45
C VAL A 102 8.45 -5.53 4.09
N CYS A 103 7.14 -5.29 4.11
CA CYS A 103 6.39 -4.74 2.99
C CYS A 103 6.06 -3.27 3.27
N LEU A 104 6.45 -2.38 2.35
CA LEU A 104 6.05 -0.98 2.36
C LEU A 104 4.99 -0.75 1.30
N VAL A 105 3.88 -0.13 1.69
CA VAL A 105 2.84 0.34 0.77
C VAL A 105 2.56 1.82 1.00
N LEU A 106 2.40 2.57 -0.08
CA LEU A 106 2.05 3.99 0.00
C LEU A 106 0.56 4.16 0.31
N GLY A 107 0.26 5.01 1.29
CA GLY A 107 -1.07 5.20 1.85
C GLY A 107 -2.12 5.77 0.89
N ASP A 108 -1.70 6.21 -0.29
CA ASP A 108 -2.54 6.81 -1.33
C ASP A 108 -2.61 5.97 -2.62
N ASN A 109 -2.09 4.75 -2.59
CA ASN A 109 -2.12 3.83 -3.72
C ASN A 109 -3.26 2.81 -3.59
N ILE A 110 -4.01 2.65 -4.67
CA ILE A 110 -5.12 1.69 -4.77
C ILE A 110 -4.75 0.65 -5.82
N PHE A 111 -4.89 -0.62 -5.46
CA PHE A 111 -4.63 -1.75 -6.35
C PHE A 111 -5.88 -2.61 -6.47
N HIS A 112 -6.22 -2.99 -7.71
CA HIS A 112 -7.30 -3.93 -7.97
C HIS A 112 -6.97 -4.80 -9.19
N GLY A 113 -7.16 -6.11 -9.07
CA GLY A 113 -6.95 -7.03 -10.20
C GLY A 113 -7.07 -8.49 -9.79
N ALA A 114 -7.47 -9.33 -10.75
CA ALA A 114 -7.58 -10.76 -10.54
C ALA A 114 -6.21 -11.39 -10.25
N GLY A 115 -6.15 -12.30 -9.27
CA GLY A 115 -4.92 -13.01 -8.90
C GLY A 115 -3.94 -12.18 -8.05
N PHE A 116 -4.31 -10.98 -7.61
CA PHE A 116 -3.40 -10.10 -6.87
C PHE A 116 -2.86 -10.75 -5.59
N SER A 117 -3.71 -11.43 -4.80
CA SER A 117 -3.26 -12.14 -3.60
C SER A 117 -2.18 -13.19 -3.87
N LYS A 118 -2.17 -13.82 -5.05
CA LYS A 118 -1.12 -14.76 -5.45
C LYS A 118 0.21 -14.03 -5.66
N LEU A 119 0.21 -12.92 -6.40
CA LEU A 119 1.40 -12.11 -6.64
C LEU A 119 1.99 -11.57 -5.33
N LEU A 120 1.14 -11.15 -4.40
CA LEU A 120 1.57 -10.68 -3.07
C LEU A 120 2.26 -11.79 -2.28
N LYS A 121 1.69 -13.01 -2.25
CA LYS A 121 2.30 -14.15 -1.55
C LYS A 121 3.62 -14.59 -2.19
N GLU A 122 3.74 -14.53 -3.52
CA GLU A 122 5.00 -14.77 -4.22
C GLU A 122 6.05 -13.73 -3.80
N ALA A 123 5.70 -12.44 -3.69
CA ALA A 123 6.61 -11.40 -3.23
C ALA A 123 7.04 -11.58 -1.76
N VAL A 124 6.13 -12.04 -0.89
CA VAL A 124 6.48 -12.42 0.50
C VAL A 124 7.51 -13.55 0.50
N CYS A 125 7.28 -14.63 -0.25
CA CYS A 125 8.20 -15.77 -0.36
C CYS A 125 9.59 -15.33 -0.87
N MET A 126 9.64 -14.48 -1.91
CA MET A 126 10.89 -13.94 -2.45
C MET A 126 11.69 -13.20 -1.37
N ALA A 127 11.03 -12.37 -0.56
CA ALA A 127 11.72 -11.58 0.48
C ALA A 127 12.13 -12.44 1.69
N GLU A 128 11.30 -13.40 2.11
CA GLU A 128 11.55 -14.21 3.31
C GLU A 128 12.49 -15.41 3.05
N GLU A 129 12.31 -16.10 1.93
CA GLU A 129 13.05 -17.33 1.63
C GLU A 129 14.26 -17.07 0.74
N GLU A 130 14.05 -16.32 -0.38
CA GLU A 130 15.13 -16.07 -1.35
C GLU A 130 15.99 -14.85 -1.02
N LYS A 131 15.59 -14.05 -0.03
CA LYS A 131 16.26 -12.80 0.38
C LYS A 131 16.39 -11.78 -0.74
N LYS A 132 15.41 -11.76 -1.65
CA LYS A 132 15.33 -10.83 -2.77
C LYS A 132 14.20 -9.83 -2.59
N ALA A 133 14.47 -8.58 -2.97
CA ALA A 133 13.44 -7.56 -3.04
C ALA A 133 12.49 -7.80 -4.22
N THR A 134 11.21 -7.48 -4.05
CA THR A 134 10.23 -7.45 -5.14
C THR A 134 9.54 -6.10 -5.18
N VAL A 135 9.55 -5.47 -6.34
CA VAL A 135 8.78 -4.26 -6.64
C VAL A 135 7.86 -4.51 -7.82
N PHE A 136 6.83 -3.69 -7.99
CA PHE A 136 5.84 -3.90 -9.04
C PHE A 136 5.93 -2.81 -10.10
N GLY A 137 5.94 -3.24 -11.37
CA GLY A 137 5.91 -2.37 -12.55
C GLY A 137 4.52 -2.34 -13.18
N TYR A 138 4.01 -1.15 -13.44
CA TYR A 138 2.72 -0.94 -14.10
C TYR A 138 2.88 -0.07 -15.34
N TRP A 139 2.26 -0.46 -16.46
CA TRP A 139 2.35 0.28 -17.71
C TRP A 139 1.51 1.56 -17.65
N VAL A 140 2.15 2.71 -17.86
CA VAL A 140 1.53 4.03 -17.84
C VAL A 140 1.82 4.80 -19.13
N SER A 141 1.02 5.82 -19.42
CA SER A 141 1.22 6.72 -20.57
C SER A 141 2.16 7.89 -20.28
N ASP A 142 2.42 8.20 -19.00
CA ASP A 142 3.18 9.34 -18.49
C ASP A 142 4.30 8.90 -17.50
N PRO A 143 5.23 8.01 -17.95
CA PRO A 143 6.21 7.37 -17.06
C PRO A 143 7.18 8.35 -16.39
N GLU A 144 7.42 9.52 -16.97
CA GLU A 144 8.33 10.56 -16.44
C GLU A 144 7.93 11.08 -15.05
N ARG A 145 6.73 10.79 -14.59
CA ARG A 145 6.24 11.18 -13.26
C ARG A 145 6.71 10.27 -12.15
N TYR A 146 7.21 9.08 -12.46
CA TYR A 146 7.46 7.98 -11.54
C TYR A 146 8.90 7.47 -11.62
N GLY A 147 9.27 6.57 -10.72
CA GLY A 147 10.41 5.69 -10.93
C GLY A 147 10.12 4.76 -12.12
N VAL A 148 11.04 4.65 -13.07
CA VAL A 148 10.83 3.88 -14.31
C VAL A 148 11.80 2.70 -14.36
N ALA A 149 11.27 1.49 -14.56
CA ALA A 149 12.06 0.28 -14.72
C ALA A 149 12.31 -0.03 -16.21
N GLU A 150 13.56 -0.32 -16.57
CA GLU A 150 13.98 -0.79 -17.88
C GLU A 150 14.17 -2.31 -17.87
N PHE A 151 13.77 -2.99 -18.93
CA PHE A 151 13.86 -4.45 -19.05
C PHE A 151 14.64 -4.86 -20.29
N ASP A 152 15.33 -6.01 -20.19
CA ASP A 152 15.86 -6.72 -21.35
C ASP A 152 14.76 -7.55 -22.06
N LYS A 153 15.16 -8.27 -23.10
CA LYS A 153 14.25 -9.13 -23.90
C LYS A 153 13.69 -10.31 -23.10
N ASP A 154 14.38 -10.71 -22.04
CA ASP A 154 14.04 -11.84 -21.18
C ASP A 154 13.19 -11.40 -19.97
N GLY A 155 12.94 -10.09 -19.85
CA GLY A 155 12.15 -9.49 -18.76
C GLY A 155 12.92 -9.23 -17.49
N ASN A 156 14.27 -9.27 -17.53
CA ASN A 156 15.09 -8.88 -16.38
C ASN A 156 15.21 -7.37 -16.30
N CYS A 157 15.15 -6.83 -15.08
CA CYS A 157 15.34 -5.40 -14.85
C CYS A 157 16.79 -5.00 -15.08
N LEU A 158 17.02 -4.05 -15.97
CA LEU A 158 18.35 -3.52 -16.30
C LEU A 158 18.68 -2.26 -15.50
N SER A 159 17.70 -1.39 -15.32
CA SER A 159 17.86 -0.14 -14.57
C SER A 159 16.54 0.34 -13.98
N ILE A 160 16.62 1.15 -12.93
CA ILE A 160 15.49 1.93 -12.40
C ILE A 160 15.97 3.37 -12.25
N GLU A 161 15.21 4.31 -12.82
CA GLU A 161 15.53 5.74 -12.79
C GLU A 161 14.36 6.52 -12.18
N GLU A 162 14.66 7.42 -11.23
CA GLU A 162 13.65 8.28 -10.60
C GLU A 162 13.30 9.45 -11.51
N LYS A 163 12.04 9.55 -11.92
CA LYS A 163 11.49 10.64 -12.74
C LYS A 163 12.40 11.06 -13.90
N PRO A 164 12.75 10.13 -14.79
CA PRO A 164 13.68 10.40 -15.88
C PRO A 164 13.08 11.42 -16.87
N VAL A 165 13.90 12.35 -17.35
CA VAL A 165 13.49 13.30 -18.40
C VAL A 165 13.18 12.57 -19.73
N SER A 166 13.88 11.46 -19.98
CA SER A 166 13.68 10.59 -21.14
C SER A 166 13.52 9.15 -20.68
N PRO A 167 12.28 8.72 -20.37
CA PRO A 167 12.03 7.37 -19.87
C PRO A 167 12.43 6.29 -20.88
N LYS A 168 13.11 5.24 -20.41
CA LYS A 168 13.54 4.10 -21.24
C LYS A 168 12.43 3.06 -21.43
N SER A 169 11.37 3.14 -20.66
CA SER A 169 10.18 2.30 -20.78
C SER A 169 8.94 3.03 -20.28
N ASN A 170 7.77 2.39 -20.44
CA ASN A 170 6.51 2.87 -19.86
C ASN A 170 6.16 2.17 -18.52
N TYR A 171 7.06 1.38 -17.95
CA TYR A 171 6.80 0.70 -16.69
C TYR A 171 7.18 1.56 -15.48
N ALA A 172 6.15 2.19 -14.88
CA ALA A 172 6.28 2.87 -13.60
C ALA A 172 6.42 1.87 -12.46
N VAL A 173 7.36 2.11 -11.53
CA VAL A 173 7.44 1.38 -10.27
C VAL A 173 6.39 1.96 -9.33
N VAL A 174 5.42 1.13 -8.95
CA VAL A 174 4.28 1.55 -8.13
C VAL A 174 4.61 1.53 -6.64
N GLY A 175 3.78 2.17 -5.82
CA GLY A 175 4.01 2.35 -4.39
C GLY A 175 3.76 1.08 -3.55
N LEU A 176 4.33 -0.06 -3.94
CA LEU A 176 4.25 -1.34 -3.24
C LEU A 176 5.59 -2.08 -3.37
N TYR A 177 6.22 -2.35 -2.23
CA TYR A 177 7.58 -2.84 -2.17
C TYR A 177 7.71 -3.94 -1.11
N PHE A 178 8.36 -5.04 -1.46
CA PHE A 178 8.68 -6.14 -0.55
C PHE A 178 10.18 -6.28 -0.44
N TYR A 179 10.69 -6.22 0.77
CA TYR A 179 12.13 -6.27 1.01
C TYR A 179 12.51 -7.28 2.09
N PRO A 180 13.66 -7.96 1.94
CA PRO A 180 14.30 -8.63 3.06
C PRO A 180 14.79 -7.60 4.08
N ASN A 181 15.12 -8.03 5.29
CA ASN A 181 15.56 -7.17 6.40
C ASN A 181 16.72 -6.23 6.05
N LYS A 182 17.61 -6.63 5.14
CA LYS A 182 18.73 -5.83 4.61
C LYS A 182 18.34 -4.41 4.19
N VAL A 183 17.07 -4.15 3.90
CA VAL A 183 16.57 -2.83 3.52
C VAL A 183 16.80 -1.78 4.60
N VAL A 184 16.78 -2.15 5.88
CA VAL A 184 16.99 -1.23 7.01
C VAL A 184 18.41 -0.67 6.96
N GLU A 185 19.40 -1.54 6.75
CA GLU A 185 20.81 -1.14 6.60
C GLU A 185 21.01 -0.26 5.36
N ILE A 186 20.44 -0.66 4.22
CA ILE A 186 20.52 0.11 2.97
C ILE A 186 19.92 1.50 3.18
N ALA A 187 18.70 1.60 3.73
CA ALA A 187 18.02 2.87 3.96
C ALA A 187 18.81 3.80 4.90
N GLY A 188 19.49 3.25 5.91
CA GLY A 188 20.36 4.00 6.81
C GLY A 188 21.64 4.54 6.16
N ASN A 189 22.07 3.96 5.03
CA ASN A 189 23.34 4.30 4.38
C ASN A 189 23.18 5.14 3.09
N ILE A 190 22.00 5.20 2.47
CA ILE A 190 21.78 6.03 1.28
C ILE A 190 21.85 7.51 1.64
N LYS A 191 22.23 8.33 0.64
CA LYS A 191 22.29 9.77 0.78
C LYS A 191 21.06 10.42 0.14
N PRO A 192 20.59 11.56 0.67
CA PRO A 192 19.54 12.33 0.04
C PRO A 192 19.89 12.69 -1.42
N SER A 193 18.89 12.63 -2.29
CA SER A 193 19.01 13.05 -3.68
C SER A 193 19.18 14.56 -3.82
N ALA A 194 19.35 15.06 -5.06
CA ALA A 194 19.36 16.48 -5.33
C ALA A 194 18.07 17.21 -4.87
N ARG A 195 16.97 16.46 -4.64
CA ARG A 195 15.71 16.98 -4.08
C ARG A 195 15.70 17.01 -2.55
N GLY A 196 16.74 16.53 -1.88
CA GLY A 196 16.83 16.42 -0.44
C GLY A 196 16.09 15.20 0.14
N GLU A 197 15.64 14.26 -0.70
CA GLU A 197 14.84 13.11 -0.30
C GLU A 197 15.66 11.80 -0.28
N LEU A 198 15.41 10.93 0.69
CA LEU A 198 15.89 9.55 0.71
C LEU A 198 15.01 8.73 -0.24
N GLU A 199 15.48 8.57 -1.48
CA GLU A 199 14.69 8.00 -2.56
C GLU A 199 14.57 6.46 -2.43
N ILE A 200 13.35 5.96 -2.58
CA ILE A 200 13.12 4.51 -2.66
C ILE A 200 13.77 3.92 -3.91
N THR A 201 13.89 4.70 -4.98
CA THR A 201 14.58 4.29 -6.21
C THR A 201 16.06 4.00 -5.94
N THR A 202 16.72 4.75 -5.06
CA THR A 202 18.11 4.46 -4.67
C THR A 202 18.21 3.13 -3.91
N VAL A 203 17.26 2.84 -3.01
CA VAL A 203 17.18 1.53 -2.34
C VAL A 203 17.02 0.41 -3.35
N ASN A 204 16.13 0.55 -4.33
CA ASN A 204 15.93 -0.43 -5.39
C ASN A 204 17.19 -0.64 -6.24
N GLN A 205 17.95 0.44 -6.52
CA GLN A 205 19.21 0.36 -7.26
C GLN A 205 20.28 -0.42 -6.50
N GLU A 206 20.35 -0.31 -5.17
CA GLU A 206 21.28 -1.12 -4.37
C GLU A 206 20.94 -2.61 -4.47
N PHE A 207 19.67 -3.00 -4.32
CA PHE A 207 19.24 -4.39 -4.54
C PHE A 207 19.50 -4.87 -5.98
N LEU A 208 19.31 -4.01 -6.97
CA LEU A 208 19.56 -4.34 -8.37
C LEU A 208 21.04 -4.60 -8.65
N LYS A 209 21.94 -3.80 -8.09
CA LYS A 209 23.39 -4.00 -8.20
C LYS A 209 23.85 -5.34 -7.65
N ASP A 210 23.22 -5.79 -6.57
CA ASP A 210 23.53 -7.06 -5.94
C ASP A 210 22.85 -8.26 -6.63
N GLY A 211 22.04 -8.02 -7.68
CA GLY A 211 21.26 -9.07 -8.34
C GLY A 211 20.09 -9.61 -7.49
N GLU A 212 19.69 -8.86 -6.50
CA GLU A 212 18.67 -9.22 -5.51
C GLU A 212 17.34 -8.47 -5.70
N LEU A 213 17.08 -7.87 -6.87
CA LEU A 213 15.84 -7.18 -7.19
C LEU A 213 15.06 -7.92 -8.27
N LYS A 214 13.79 -8.20 -7.98
CA LYS A 214 12.80 -8.64 -8.96
C LYS A 214 11.80 -7.51 -9.23
N VAL A 215 11.54 -7.20 -10.49
CA VAL A 215 10.42 -6.35 -10.89
C VAL A 215 9.31 -7.24 -11.43
N GLN A 216 8.19 -7.31 -10.71
CA GLN A 216 7.00 -8.06 -11.09
C GLN A 216 6.05 -7.13 -11.85
N THR A 217 5.76 -7.42 -13.12
CA THR A 217 4.83 -6.59 -13.90
C THR A 217 3.38 -6.91 -13.56
N LEU A 218 2.59 -5.87 -13.33
CA LEU A 218 1.14 -5.94 -13.26
C LEU A 218 0.57 -5.90 -14.68
N GLY A 219 -0.06 -7.00 -15.08
CA GLY A 219 -0.55 -7.19 -16.45
C GLY A 219 -1.83 -6.42 -16.75
N ARG A 220 -2.33 -6.61 -17.97
CA ARG A 220 -3.65 -6.07 -18.38
C ARG A 220 -4.74 -6.64 -17.48
N GLY A 221 -5.69 -5.80 -17.08
CA GLY A 221 -6.74 -6.17 -16.13
C GLY A 221 -6.43 -5.82 -14.67
N PHE A 222 -5.20 -5.36 -14.38
CA PHE A 222 -4.91 -4.64 -13.14
C PHE A 222 -5.26 -3.16 -13.28
N ALA A 223 -5.75 -2.58 -12.21
CA ALA A 223 -5.84 -1.15 -12.00
C ALA A 223 -4.89 -0.76 -10.85
N TRP A 224 -4.02 0.17 -11.13
CA TRP A 224 -3.27 0.93 -10.15
C TRP A 224 -3.68 2.38 -10.27
N LEU A 225 -4.17 2.95 -9.16
CA LEU A 225 -4.69 4.32 -9.13
C LEU A 225 -3.87 5.09 -8.08
N ASP A 226 -3.25 6.15 -8.53
CA ASP A 226 -2.67 7.16 -7.66
C ASP A 226 -3.75 8.22 -7.40
N THR A 227 -3.93 8.64 -6.18
CA THR A 227 -4.94 9.63 -5.80
C THR A 227 -4.33 11.00 -5.55
N GLY A 228 -3.30 11.37 -6.32
CA GLY A 228 -2.46 12.54 -6.11
C GLY A 228 -3.07 13.89 -6.49
N THR A 229 -4.12 13.91 -7.28
CA THR A 229 -4.82 15.11 -7.76
C THR A 229 -6.32 15.00 -7.54
N HIS A 230 -7.07 16.12 -7.69
CA HIS A 230 -8.53 16.09 -7.58
C HIS A 230 -9.16 15.16 -8.62
N ASP A 231 -8.66 15.20 -9.85
CA ASP A 231 -9.16 14.36 -10.93
C ASP A 231 -8.90 12.88 -10.63
N SER A 232 -7.65 12.49 -10.28
CA SER A 232 -7.31 11.10 -9.99
C SER A 232 -8.04 10.56 -8.75
N LEU A 233 -8.33 11.40 -7.75
CA LEU A 233 -9.15 11.02 -6.59
C LEU A 233 -10.61 10.74 -7.00
N SER A 234 -11.18 11.58 -7.86
CA SER A 234 -12.54 11.40 -8.40
C SER A 234 -12.63 10.14 -9.28
N GLU A 235 -11.66 9.94 -10.16
CA GLU A 235 -11.57 8.76 -11.03
C GLU A 235 -11.44 7.48 -10.21
N ALA A 236 -10.61 7.47 -9.16
CA ALA A 236 -10.48 6.33 -8.26
C ALA A 236 -11.81 6.01 -7.56
N SER A 237 -12.52 7.03 -7.04
CA SER A 237 -13.84 6.83 -6.43
C SER A 237 -14.84 6.25 -7.42
N THR A 238 -14.88 6.77 -8.65
CA THR A 238 -15.77 6.29 -9.71
C THR A 238 -15.44 4.86 -10.12
N PHE A 239 -14.15 4.52 -10.26
CA PHE A 239 -13.71 3.18 -10.59
C PHE A 239 -14.19 2.16 -9.54
N ILE A 240 -13.94 2.44 -8.25
CA ILE A 240 -14.35 1.58 -7.15
C ILE A 240 -15.87 1.42 -7.12
N GLU A 241 -16.60 2.54 -7.23
CA GLU A 241 -18.06 2.54 -7.26
C GLU A 241 -18.63 1.63 -8.35
N VAL A 242 -18.11 1.75 -9.57
CA VAL A 242 -18.59 0.96 -10.72
C VAL A 242 -18.36 -0.53 -10.51
N ILE A 243 -17.16 -0.91 -10.05
CA ILE A 243 -16.83 -2.32 -9.80
C ILE A 243 -17.68 -2.90 -8.68
N GLU A 244 -17.77 -2.22 -7.53
CA GLU A 244 -18.53 -2.69 -6.37
C GLU A 244 -20.03 -2.80 -6.69
N LYS A 245 -20.62 -1.81 -7.35
CA LYS A 245 -22.04 -1.87 -7.76
C LYS A 245 -22.31 -2.98 -8.77
N ARG A 246 -21.37 -3.25 -9.66
CA ARG A 246 -21.55 -4.28 -10.68
C ARG A 246 -21.43 -5.70 -10.15
N GLN A 247 -20.49 -5.92 -9.24
CA GLN A 247 -20.21 -7.24 -8.67
C GLN A 247 -21.03 -7.55 -7.42
N GLY A 248 -21.49 -6.52 -6.69
CA GLY A 248 -22.06 -6.67 -5.37
C GLY A 248 -21.03 -7.00 -4.29
N LEU A 249 -19.73 -6.96 -4.62
CA LEU A 249 -18.62 -7.26 -3.72
C LEU A 249 -17.82 -5.99 -3.42
N LYS A 250 -17.45 -5.79 -2.16
CA LYS A 250 -16.63 -4.64 -1.79
C LYS A 250 -15.13 -4.88 -1.97
N ILE A 251 -14.45 -3.89 -2.52
CA ILE A 251 -13.00 -3.81 -2.59
C ILE A 251 -12.48 -3.28 -1.26
N ALA A 252 -11.37 -3.83 -0.75
CA ALA A 252 -10.74 -3.40 0.49
C ALA A 252 -11.68 -3.38 1.73
N CYS A 253 -12.60 -4.33 1.83
CA CYS A 253 -13.38 -4.56 3.05
C CYS A 253 -12.49 -5.32 4.05
N LEU A 254 -11.90 -4.60 5.01
CA LEU A 254 -10.91 -5.16 5.95
C LEU A 254 -11.53 -6.25 6.82
N GLU A 255 -12.74 -6.03 7.33
CA GLU A 255 -13.50 -6.98 8.14
C GLU A 255 -13.79 -8.26 7.35
N GLY A 256 -14.18 -8.12 6.07
CA GLY A 256 -14.44 -9.26 5.19
C GLY A 256 -13.18 -10.07 4.87
N ILE A 257 -12.02 -9.40 4.71
CA ILE A 257 -10.72 -10.07 4.54
C ILE A 257 -10.37 -10.81 5.84
N ALA A 258 -10.49 -10.17 7.00
CA ALA A 258 -10.20 -10.75 8.30
C ALA A 258 -11.06 -11.99 8.59
N LEU A 259 -12.35 -11.93 8.30
CA LEU A 259 -13.26 -13.07 8.50
C LEU A 259 -12.90 -14.24 7.59
N ARG A 260 -12.62 -14.00 6.30
CA ARG A 260 -12.23 -15.07 5.35
C ARG A 260 -10.89 -15.72 5.71
N HIS A 261 -10.00 -15.01 6.39
CA HIS A 261 -8.75 -15.54 6.92
C HIS A 261 -8.92 -16.20 8.30
N GLY A 262 -10.10 -16.13 8.93
CA GLY A 262 -10.34 -16.63 10.28
C GLY A 262 -9.64 -15.81 11.37
N TRP A 263 -9.30 -14.54 11.09
CA TRP A 263 -8.65 -13.66 12.05
C TRP A 263 -9.64 -13.00 13.01
N ILE A 264 -10.90 -12.89 12.60
CA ILE A 264 -12.02 -12.51 13.46
C ILE A 264 -13.12 -13.58 13.34
N THR A 265 -13.99 -13.65 14.37
CA THR A 265 -15.13 -14.58 14.36
C THR A 265 -16.36 -13.96 13.70
N VAL A 266 -17.35 -14.80 13.40
CA VAL A 266 -18.67 -14.36 12.91
C VAL A 266 -19.36 -13.44 13.92
N GLU A 267 -19.25 -13.74 15.22
CA GLU A 267 -19.80 -12.92 16.30
C GLU A 267 -19.16 -11.52 16.29
N LYS A 268 -17.83 -11.46 16.19
CA LYS A 268 -17.11 -10.18 16.09
C LYS A 268 -17.55 -9.39 14.87
N MET A 269 -17.69 -10.04 13.72
CA MET A 269 -18.18 -9.39 12.49
C MET A 269 -19.59 -8.81 12.67
N ARG A 270 -20.49 -9.54 13.38
CA ARG A 270 -21.84 -9.03 13.70
C ARG A 270 -21.79 -7.80 14.60
N GLU A 271 -20.94 -7.82 15.63
CA GLU A 271 -20.72 -6.66 16.50
C GLU A 271 -20.27 -5.42 15.72
N LEU A 272 -19.31 -5.59 14.79
CA LEU A 272 -18.81 -4.51 13.93
C LEU A 272 -19.88 -4.00 12.96
N ALA A 273 -20.73 -4.87 12.45
CA ALA A 273 -21.80 -4.50 11.53
C ALA A 273 -22.96 -3.74 12.21
N GLU A 274 -23.23 -3.96 13.50
CA GLU A 274 -24.42 -3.41 14.18
C GLU A 274 -24.50 -1.86 14.15
N PRO A 275 -23.44 -1.08 14.45
CA PRO A 275 -23.47 0.38 14.34
C PRO A 275 -23.73 0.87 12.91
N MET A 276 -23.39 0.06 11.91
CA MET A 276 -23.48 0.36 10.48
C MET A 276 -24.68 -0.29 9.80
N ARG A 277 -25.57 -0.98 10.53
CA ARG A 277 -26.67 -1.80 10.00
C ARG A 277 -27.60 -1.03 9.05
N LYS A 278 -27.71 0.29 9.21
CA LYS A 278 -28.57 1.14 8.38
C LYS A 278 -27.94 1.60 7.07
N ASN A 279 -26.65 1.37 6.87
CA ASN A 279 -25.94 1.76 5.66
C ASN A 279 -25.53 0.53 4.83
N GLN A 280 -25.13 0.75 3.59
CA GLN A 280 -24.77 -0.32 2.66
C GLN A 280 -23.53 -1.11 3.09
N TYR A 281 -22.57 -0.46 3.78
CA TYR A 281 -21.36 -1.14 4.24
C TYR A 281 -21.69 -2.18 5.31
N GLY A 282 -22.44 -1.81 6.35
CA GLY A 282 -22.87 -2.74 7.40
C GLY A 282 -23.76 -3.87 6.88
N GLN A 283 -24.65 -3.58 5.91
CA GLN A 283 -25.45 -4.63 5.25
C GLN A 283 -24.59 -5.62 4.49
N TYR A 284 -23.52 -5.16 3.83
CA TYR A 284 -22.56 -6.03 3.17
C TYR A 284 -21.80 -6.91 4.16
N LEU A 285 -21.41 -6.39 5.34
CA LEU A 285 -20.76 -7.21 6.38
C LEU A 285 -21.67 -8.39 6.80
N LEU A 286 -22.97 -8.15 6.96
CA LEU A 286 -23.93 -9.20 7.27
C LEU A 286 -24.09 -10.20 6.12
N GLN A 287 -24.11 -9.74 4.87
CA GLN A 287 -24.14 -10.60 3.68
C GLN A 287 -22.93 -11.54 3.64
N VAL A 288 -21.70 -11.03 3.92
CA VAL A 288 -20.47 -11.86 3.95
C VAL A 288 -20.56 -12.98 4.97
N ILE A 289 -21.21 -12.75 6.12
CA ILE A 289 -21.45 -13.80 7.13
C ILE A 289 -22.34 -14.90 6.57
N ASP A 290 -23.42 -14.52 5.89
CA ASP A 290 -24.38 -15.47 5.34
C ASP A 290 -23.74 -16.31 4.22
N GLU A 291 -22.90 -15.71 3.37
CA GLU A 291 -22.16 -16.40 2.31
C GLU A 291 -21.16 -17.45 2.84
N LEU A 292 -20.54 -17.22 3.99
CA LEU A 292 -19.58 -18.15 4.59
C LEU A 292 -20.25 -19.25 5.41
N SER A 293 -21.56 -19.14 5.64
CA SER A 293 -22.36 -20.13 6.37
C SER A 293 -23.00 -21.16 5.44
N LEU A 294 -22.88 -20.98 4.13
CA LEU A 294 -23.34 -21.89 3.07
C LEU A 294 -22.20 -22.81 2.60
#